data_4596afb162d229abb5efc6c65466bf7f
#
_entry.id   4596afb162d229abb5efc6c65466bf7f
#
_cell.length_a   1.000
_cell.length_b   1.000
_cell.length_c   1.000
_cell.angle_alpha   90.00
_cell.angle_beta   90.00
_cell.angle_gamma   90.00
#
_symmetry.space_group_name_H-M   'P 1'
#
loop_
_entity.id
_entity.type
_entity.pdbx_description
1 polymer ?
#
loop_
_entity_poly.entity_id
_entity_poly.type
_entity_poly.pdbx_seq_one_letter_code
_entity_poly.pdbx_strand_id
1 'polypeptide(L)'
;MTTMTDTLTPQDQSTGLVSKFKTYAPHAIAGVASLVFLDSLRFKFTNAPETQTIFGKLNEWAASFGAEGLFAQTGLFSQYVIGTAELVAATLLLVGILPAFRRLQAIGALIAFAVMSGAVNFHLWTPLGIDPNNDGGGLFFMAVVVWFTSAGLVFLRRKELAAIFAGLKTTLFPARS
;
A
#
# COMPACT_ATOMS: atom_id res chain seq x y z
N MET A 1 -42.46 1.42 39.16
CA MET A 1 -41.91 1.16 37.81
C MET A 1 -40.54 1.83 37.78
N THR A 2 -39.49 1.09 38.16
CA THR A 2 -38.13 1.61 38.37
C THR A 2 -37.35 1.37 37.06
N THR A 3 -37.10 2.42 36.30
CA THR A 3 -36.24 2.39 35.13
C THR A 3 -34.81 2.24 35.62
N MET A 4 -34.23 1.03 35.48
CA MET A 4 -32.79 0.82 35.59
C MET A 4 -32.13 1.48 34.37
N THR A 5 -31.54 2.65 34.58
CA THR A 5 -30.55 3.24 33.67
C THR A 5 -29.26 2.40 33.82
N ASP A 6 -29.02 1.53 32.87
CA ASP A 6 -27.78 0.75 32.74
C ASP A 6 -26.63 1.72 32.39
N THR A 7 -25.98 2.27 33.44
CA THR A 7 -24.77 3.08 33.26
C THR A 7 -23.59 2.17 32.98
N LEU A 8 -23.23 2.08 31.72
CA LEU A 8 -22.04 1.35 31.26
C LEU A 8 -20.81 1.80 32.06
N THR A 9 -20.07 0.85 32.62
CA THR A 9 -18.86 1.15 33.37
C THR A 9 -17.76 1.71 32.42
N PRO A 10 -16.81 2.51 32.91
CA PRO A 10 -15.68 2.99 32.07
C PRO A 10 -14.92 1.86 31.38
N GLN A 11 -14.89 0.67 31.98
CA GLN A 11 -14.26 -0.52 31.42
C GLN A 11 -15.05 -1.10 30.24
N ASP A 12 -16.37 -1.07 30.25
CA ASP A 12 -17.22 -1.52 29.14
C ASP A 12 -17.13 -0.55 27.96
N GLN A 13 -17.00 0.75 28.23
CA GLN A 13 -16.82 1.77 27.19
C GLN A 13 -15.45 1.63 26.51
N SER A 14 -14.37 1.39 27.25
CA SER A 14 -13.03 1.19 26.68
C SER A 14 -12.95 -0.06 25.83
N THR A 15 -13.58 -1.16 26.26
CA THR A 15 -13.64 -2.41 25.52
C THR A 15 -14.41 -2.25 24.20
N GLY A 16 -15.51 -1.50 24.24
CA GLY A 16 -16.32 -1.15 23.08
C GLY A 16 -15.57 -0.29 22.05
N LEU A 17 -14.79 0.71 22.50
CA LEU A 17 -13.97 1.56 21.63
C LEU A 17 -12.83 0.78 20.94
N VAL A 18 -12.11 -0.05 21.70
CA VAL A 18 -11.04 -0.90 21.14
C VAL A 18 -11.58 -1.89 20.11
N SER A 19 -12.75 -2.48 20.37
CA SER A 19 -13.41 -3.38 19.41
C SER A 19 -13.78 -2.65 18.12
N LYS A 20 -14.40 -1.48 18.21
CA LYS A 20 -14.73 -0.65 17.04
C LYS A 20 -13.48 -0.24 16.27
N PHE A 21 -12.42 0.21 16.95
CA PHE A 21 -11.16 0.56 16.31
C PHE A 21 -10.57 -0.61 15.51
N LYS A 22 -10.49 -1.80 16.10
CA LYS A 22 -10.01 -3.02 15.40
C LYS A 22 -10.86 -3.37 14.17
N THR A 23 -12.13 -3.05 14.18
CA THR A 23 -13.04 -3.32 13.07
C THR A 23 -12.88 -2.31 11.94
N TYR A 24 -12.83 -1.01 12.25
CA TYR A 24 -12.88 0.05 11.24
C TYR A 24 -11.50 0.54 10.78
N ALA A 25 -10.46 0.47 11.62
CA ALA A 25 -9.13 0.94 11.26
C ALA A 25 -8.58 0.31 9.96
N PRO A 26 -8.71 -1.01 9.71
CA PRO A 26 -8.26 -1.59 8.44
C PRO A 26 -8.96 -0.98 7.21
N HIS A 27 -10.24 -0.64 7.33
CA HIS A 27 -11.02 -0.06 6.24
C HIS A 27 -10.66 1.40 6.00
N ALA A 28 -10.45 2.18 7.06
CA ALA A 28 -9.99 3.57 6.95
C ALA A 28 -8.59 3.65 6.31
N ILE A 29 -7.66 2.80 6.76
CA ILE A 29 -6.31 2.70 6.18
C ILE A 29 -6.38 2.33 4.69
N ALA A 30 -7.17 1.31 4.35
CA ALA A 30 -7.36 0.90 2.96
C ALA A 30 -7.90 2.03 2.08
N GLY A 31 -8.88 2.79 2.60
CA GLY A 31 -9.44 3.95 1.91
C GLY A 31 -8.39 5.03 1.64
N VAL A 32 -7.63 5.42 2.66
CA VAL A 32 -6.58 6.45 2.53
C VAL A 32 -5.50 6.02 1.55
N ALA A 33 -4.96 4.80 1.68
CA ALA A 33 -3.93 4.30 0.77
C ALA A 33 -4.44 4.23 -0.68
N SER A 34 -5.68 3.78 -0.88
CA SER A 34 -6.29 3.74 -2.22
C SER A 34 -6.47 5.13 -2.82
N LEU A 35 -6.88 6.12 -2.04
CA LEU A 35 -7.01 7.50 -2.53
C LEU A 35 -5.66 8.07 -2.99
N VAL A 36 -4.59 7.83 -2.23
CA VAL A 36 -3.24 8.26 -2.61
C VAL A 36 -2.78 7.59 -3.90
N PHE A 37 -2.98 6.28 -4.03
CA PHE A 37 -2.64 5.57 -5.26
C PHE A 37 -3.46 6.08 -6.45
N LEU A 38 -4.78 6.19 -6.33
CA LEU A 38 -5.63 6.66 -7.42
C LEU A 38 -5.29 8.08 -7.86
N ASP A 39 -4.92 8.97 -6.92
CA ASP A 39 -4.43 10.30 -7.27
C ASP A 39 -3.09 10.23 -8.04
N SER A 40 -2.17 9.36 -7.62
CA SER A 40 -0.89 9.11 -8.28
C SER A 40 -1.04 8.59 -9.72
N LEU A 41 -2.07 7.78 -10.00
CA LEU A 41 -2.29 7.18 -11.32
C LEU A 41 -2.56 8.21 -12.42
N ARG A 42 -3.24 9.31 -12.10
CA ARG A 42 -3.50 10.37 -13.07
C ARG A 42 -2.20 10.94 -13.65
N PHE A 43 -1.16 11.09 -12.85
CA PHE A 43 0.15 11.56 -13.31
C PHE A 43 0.92 10.49 -14.10
N LYS A 44 0.89 9.23 -13.63
CA LYS A 44 1.62 8.14 -14.27
C LYS A 44 1.03 7.74 -15.62
N PHE A 45 -0.29 7.62 -15.74
CA PHE A 45 -0.92 7.20 -16.99
C PHE A 45 -1.08 8.30 -18.02
N THR A 46 -1.03 9.57 -17.62
CA THR A 46 -0.98 10.68 -18.57
C THR A 46 0.44 11.10 -18.96
N ASN A 47 1.45 10.42 -18.41
CA ASN A 47 2.85 10.76 -18.61
C ASN A 47 3.16 12.23 -18.26
N ALA A 48 2.63 12.69 -17.13
CA ALA A 48 2.76 14.06 -16.66
C ALA A 48 4.23 14.46 -16.45
N PRO A 49 4.59 15.76 -16.57
CA PRO A 49 5.96 16.25 -16.40
C PRO A 49 6.61 15.83 -15.08
N GLU A 50 5.84 15.83 -14.00
CA GLU A 50 6.28 15.41 -12.66
C GLU A 50 6.73 13.94 -12.65
N THR A 51 5.98 13.08 -13.34
CA THR A 51 6.32 11.66 -13.48
C THR A 51 7.58 11.48 -14.33
N GLN A 52 7.71 12.23 -15.43
CA GLN A 52 8.91 12.18 -16.29
C GLN A 52 10.15 12.61 -15.52
N THR A 53 10.04 13.65 -14.67
CA THR A 53 11.15 14.10 -13.81
C THR A 53 11.62 12.98 -12.89
N ILE A 54 10.69 12.28 -12.23
CA ILE A 54 11.02 11.20 -11.29
C ILE A 54 11.65 10.02 -12.02
N PHE A 55 10.97 9.48 -13.03
CA PHE A 55 11.43 8.29 -13.73
C PHE A 55 12.64 8.57 -14.60
N GLY A 56 12.81 9.80 -15.13
CA GLY A 56 14.00 10.26 -15.82
C GLY A 56 15.23 10.20 -14.91
N LYS A 57 15.18 10.83 -13.73
CA LYS A 57 16.27 10.81 -12.74
C LYS A 57 16.64 9.38 -12.33
N LEU A 58 15.64 8.52 -12.11
CA LEU A 58 15.86 7.12 -11.75
C LEU A 58 16.50 6.34 -12.91
N ASN A 59 16.11 6.61 -14.15
CA ASN A 59 16.68 5.96 -15.32
C ASN A 59 18.14 6.38 -15.57
N GLU A 60 18.46 7.66 -15.40
CA GLU A 60 19.84 8.18 -15.46
C GLU A 60 20.71 7.56 -14.35
N TRP A 61 20.18 7.48 -13.13
CA TRP A 61 20.87 6.81 -12.04
C TRP A 61 21.12 5.33 -12.33
N ALA A 62 20.13 4.58 -12.83
CA ALA A 62 20.27 3.18 -13.18
C ALA A 62 21.29 2.97 -14.31
N ALA A 63 21.32 3.86 -15.30
CA ALA A 63 22.29 3.82 -16.40
C ALA A 63 23.73 3.98 -15.90
N SER A 64 23.97 4.73 -14.82
CA SER A 64 25.32 4.95 -14.26
C SER A 64 26.00 3.67 -13.75
N PHE A 65 25.26 2.60 -13.50
CA PHE A 65 25.79 1.29 -13.12
C PHE A 65 25.41 0.16 -14.09
N GLY A 66 25.03 0.51 -15.33
CA GLY A 66 24.79 -0.46 -16.40
C GLY A 66 23.39 -1.07 -16.45
N ALA A 67 22.41 -0.49 -15.73
CA ALA A 67 21.00 -0.90 -15.76
C ALA A 67 20.16 0.08 -16.61
N GLU A 68 20.67 0.48 -17.76
CA GLU A 68 20.00 1.39 -18.68
C GLU A 68 18.63 0.86 -19.10
N GLY A 69 17.64 1.74 -19.17
CA GLY A 69 16.27 1.41 -19.57
C GLY A 69 15.41 0.79 -18.47
N LEU A 70 15.94 0.51 -17.28
CA LEU A 70 15.20 -0.12 -16.19
C LEU A 70 13.95 0.68 -15.78
N PHE A 71 14.05 2.00 -15.77
CA PHE A 71 12.98 2.94 -15.44
C PHE A 71 12.41 3.66 -16.67
N ALA A 72 12.89 3.37 -17.88
CA ALA A 72 12.32 3.91 -19.11
C ALA A 72 10.84 3.50 -19.26
N GLN A 73 10.09 4.16 -20.14
CA GLN A 73 8.65 3.90 -20.31
C GLN A 73 8.29 2.42 -20.57
N THR A 74 9.18 1.68 -21.23
CA THR A 74 9.04 0.24 -21.50
C THR A 74 9.82 -0.64 -20.53
N GLY A 75 10.47 -0.03 -19.53
CA GLY A 75 11.31 -0.73 -18.56
C GLY A 75 10.51 -1.50 -17.51
N LEU A 76 11.20 -2.43 -16.86
CA LEU A 76 10.60 -3.29 -15.81
C LEU A 76 10.03 -2.49 -14.62
N PHE A 77 10.65 -1.36 -14.28
CA PHE A 77 10.18 -0.45 -13.24
C PHE A 77 9.67 0.87 -13.84
N SER A 78 9.08 0.81 -15.03
CA SER A 78 8.48 2.00 -15.66
C SER A 78 7.32 2.56 -14.84
N GLN A 79 6.99 3.82 -15.10
CA GLN A 79 5.82 4.48 -14.52
C GLN A 79 4.52 3.68 -14.75
N TYR A 80 4.39 3.00 -15.89
CA TYR A 80 3.22 2.20 -16.22
C TYR A 80 3.15 0.89 -15.44
N VAL A 81 4.29 0.22 -15.24
CA VAL A 81 4.37 -1.00 -14.42
C VAL A 81 4.07 -0.67 -12.96
N ILE A 82 4.71 0.37 -12.42
CA ILE A 82 4.47 0.82 -11.04
C ILE A 82 3.02 1.32 -10.89
N GLY A 83 2.53 2.14 -11.82
CA GLY A 83 1.13 2.60 -11.81
C GLY A 83 0.13 1.45 -11.87
N THR A 84 0.39 0.42 -12.67
CA THR A 84 -0.45 -0.78 -12.71
C THR A 84 -0.45 -1.52 -11.37
N ALA A 85 0.72 -1.67 -10.73
CA ALA A 85 0.80 -2.28 -9.40
C ALA A 85 0.04 -1.45 -8.34
N GLU A 86 0.11 -0.12 -8.40
CA GLU A 86 -0.68 0.78 -7.55
C GLU A 86 -2.20 0.63 -7.79
N LEU A 87 -2.62 0.53 -9.06
CA LEU A 87 -4.02 0.31 -9.43
C LEU A 87 -4.54 -1.02 -8.88
N VAL A 88 -3.77 -2.09 -9.05
CA VAL A 88 -4.10 -3.41 -8.50
C VAL A 88 -4.18 -3.35 -6.99
N ALA A 89 -3.20 -2.73 -6.32
CA ALA A 89 -3.22 -2.56 -4.87
C ALA A 89 -4.46 -1.81 -4.39
N ALA A 90 -4.77 -0.65 -5.00
CA ALA A 90 -5.94 0.16 -4.65
C ALA A 90 -7.25 -0.63 -4.84
N THR A 91 -7.39 -1.33 -5.96
CA THR A 91 -8.56 -2.15 -6.24
C THR A 91 -8.75 -3.25 -5.19
N LEU A 92 -7.68 -4.00 -4.87
CA LEU A 92 -7.73 -5.06 -3.87
C LEU A 92 -8.00 -4.54 -2.46
N LEU A 93 -7.46 -3.38 -2.11
CA LEU A 93 -7.71 -2.71 -0.84
C LEU A 93 -9.18 -2.33 -0.69
N LEU A 94 -9.78 -1.73 -1.74
CA LEU A 94 -11.17 -1.29 -1.74
C LEU A 94 -12.16 -2.47 -1.75
N VAL A 95 -11.96 -3.44 -2.66
CA VAL A 95 -12.81 -4.65 -2.72
C VAL A 95 -12.72 -5.44 -1.41
N GLY A 96 -11.53 -5.48 -0.81
CA GLY A 96 -11.28 -6.17 0.45
C GLY A 96 -11.91 -5.51 1.68
N ILE A 97 -12.56 -4.33 1.55
CA ILE A 97 -13.41 -3.75 2.59
C ILE A 97 -14.64 -4.63 2.83
N LEU A 98 -15.13 -5.28 1.79
CA LEU A 98 -16.24 -6.20 1.90
C LEU A 98 -15.84 -7.44 2.72
N PRO A 99 -16.66 -7.88 3.70
CA PRO A 99 -16.30 -8.97 4.60
C PRO A 99 -15.92 -10.30 3.91
N ALA A 100 -16.56 -10.59 2.78
CA ALA A 100 -16.29 -11.77 1.96
C ALA A 100 -14.89 -11.76 1.32
N PHE A 101 -14.28 -10.57 1.13
CA PHE A 101 -13.05 -10.39 0.37
C PHE A 101 -11.85 -9.91 1.21
N ARG A 102 -11.86 -10.14 2.53
CA ARG A 102 -10.77 -9.73 3.44
C ARG A 102 -9.39 -10.21 3.03
N ARG A 103 -9.30 -11.37 2.36
CA ARG A 103 -8.04 -11.89 1.81
C ARG A 103 -7.49 -10.99 0.71
N LEU A 104 -8.35 -10.39 -0.12
CA LEU A 104 -7.93 -9.45 -1.14
C LEU A 104 -7.33 -8.19 -0.52
N GLN A 105 -7.91 -7.67 0.57
CA GLN A 105 -7.34 -6.55 1.31
C GLN A 105 -5.93 -6.86 1.85
N ALA A 106 -5.70 -8.09 2.31
CA ALA A 106 -4.39 -8.54 2.77
C ALA A 106 -3.36 -8.54 1.63
N ILE A 107 -3.73 -9.04 0.45
CA ILE A 107 -2.88 -9.01 -0.76
C ILE A 107 -2.62 -7.58 -1.20
N GLY A 108 -3.67 -6.74 -1.28
CA GLY A 108 -3.54 -5.33 -1.64
C GLY A 108 -2.60 -4.57 -0.71
N ALA A 109 -2.69 -4.82 0.61
CA ALA A 109 -1.79 -4.24 1.59
C ALA A 109 -0.33 -4.66 1.39
N LEU A 110 -0.08 -5.92 1.05
CA LEU A 110 1.27 -6.43 0.78
C LEU A 110 1.86 -5.79 -0.49
N ILE A 111 1.07 -5.67 -1.56
CA ILE A 111 1.50 -4.98 -2.79
C ILE A 111 1.78 -3.50 -2.50
N ALA A 112 0.87 -2.82 -1.79
CA ALA A 112 1.04 -1.42 -1.40
C ALA A 112 2.32 -1.21 -0.59
N PHE A 113 2.58 -2.06 0.39
CA PHE A 113 3.79 -2.02 1.19
C PHE A 113 5.05 -2.24 0.34
N ALA A 114 5.04 -3.20 -0.58
CA ALA A 114 6.18 -3.48 -1.46
C ALA A 114 6.47 -2.31 -2.41
N VAL A 115 5.44 -1.75 -3.07
CA VAL A 115 5.57 -0.59 -3.97
C VAL A 115 6.11 0.62 -3.22
N MET A 116 5.53 0.93 -2.05
CA MET A 116 6.00 2.07 -1.24
C MET A 116 7.35 1.84 -0.60
N SER A 117 7.75 0.60 -0.32
CA SER A 117 9.13 0.30 0.09
C SER A 117 10.12 0.69 -1.01
N GLY A 118 9.80 0.38 -2.28
CA GLY A 118 10.59 0.85 -3.42
C GLY A 118 10.64 2.36 -3.49
N ALA A 119 9.48 3.03 -3.45
CA ALA A 119 9.41 4.48 -3.54
C ALA A 119 10.22 5.19 -2.43
N VAL A 120 10.02 4.80 -1.16
CA VAL A 120 10.75 5.38 -0.03
C VAL A 120 12.26 5.15 -0.17
N ASN A 121 12.70 3.94 -0.57
CA ASN A 121 14.13 3.66 -0.79
C ASN A 121 14.71 4.51 -1.91
N PHE A 122 14.01 4.68 -3.04
CA PHE A 122 14.50 5.52 -4.14
C PHE A 122 14.65 6.98 -3.72
N HIS A 123 13.71 7.52 -2.96
CA HIS A 123 13.84 8.88 -2.42
C HIS A 123 15.03 9.05 -1.46
N LEU A 124 15.33 8.03 -0.64
CA LEU A 124 16.37 8.12 0.39
C LEU A 124 17.78 7.82 -0.11
N TRP A 125 17.91 6.89 -1.07
CA TRP A 125 19.20 6.29 -1.42
C TRP A 125 19.63 6.50 -2.87
N THR A 126 18.89 7.32 -3.65
CA THR A 126 19.26 7.65 -5.03
C THR A 126 19.30 9.17 -5.23
N PRO A 127 19.82 9.66 -6.36
CA PRO A 127 19.79 11.08 -6.70
C PRO A 127 18.37 11.67 -6.89
N LEU A 128 17.32 10.86 -6.76
CA LEU A 128 15.95 11.33 -6.78
C LEU A 128 15.73 12.38 -5.67
N GLY A 129 16.21 12.10 -4.45
CA GLY A 129 16.02 12.97 -3.29
C GLY A 129 14.58 12.99 -2.79
N ILE A 130 14.34 13.76 -1.73
CA ILE A 130 13.02 13.84 -1.08
C ILE A 130 12.07 14.84 -1.74
N ASP A 131 12.58 15.74 -2.56
CA ASP A 131 11.79 16.80 -3.23
C ASP A 131 12.16 16.92 -4.73
N PRO A 132 11.88 15.87 -5.53
CA PRO A 132 12.28 15.85 -6.95
C PRO A 132 11.52 16.85 -7.82
N ASN A 133 10.32 17.25 -7.41
CA ASN A 133 9.39 18.10 -8.17
C ASN A 133 9.23 19.50 -7.57
N ASN A 134 10.00 19.85 -6.53
CA ASN A 134 9.87 21.11 -5.79
C ASN A 134 8.46 21.31 -5.20
N ASP A 135 7.87 20.22 -4.69
CA ASP A 135 6.57 20.18 -4.03
C ASP A 135 6.69 20.29 -2.49
N GLY A 136 7.88 20.64 -2.01
CA GLY A 136 8.21 20.67 -0.58
C GLY A 136 8.33 19.29 0.06
N GLY A 137 8.55 18.25 -0.75
CA GLY A 137 8.65 16.86 -0.28
C GLY A 137 7.30 16.18 -0.03
N GLY A 138 6.21 16.77 -0.51
CA GLY A 138 4.86 16.26 -0.32
C GLY A 138 4.69 14.85 -0.85
N LEU A 139 5.24 14.55 -2.03
CA LEU A 139 5.22 13.23 -2.62
C LEU A 139 5.93 12.19 -1.74
N PHE A 140 7.13 12.50 -1.25
CA PHE A 140 7.87 11.63 -0.35
C PHE A 140 7.12 11.40 0.97
N PHE A 141 6.58 12.48 1.55
CA PHE A 141 5.79 12.38 2.78
C PHE A 141 4.60 11.43 2.62
N MET A 142 3.85 11.55 1.52
CA MET A 142 2.72 10.66 1.23
C MET A 142 3.17 9.21 1.00
N ALA A 143 4.30 8.99 0.34
CA ALA A 143 4.89 7.64 0.20
C ALA A 143 5.20 7.01 1.57
N VAL A 144 5.78 7.77 2.50
CA VAL A 144 6.06 7.33 3.88
C VAL A 144 4.78 7.03 4.65
N VAL A 145 3.76 7.88 4.55
CA VAL A 145 2.45 7.65 5.20
C VAL A 145 1.82 6.37 4.70
N VAL A 146 1.79 6.15 3.37
CA VAL A 146 1.22 4.92 2.79
C VAL A 146 2.07 3.70 3.15
N TRP A 147 3.39 3.84 3.22
CA TRP A 147 4.29 2.77 3.64
C TRP A 147 4.00 2.28 5.06
N PHE A 148 3.92 3.19 6.04
CA PHE A 148 3.62 2.83 7.43
C PHE A 148 2.21 2.29 7.59
N THR A 149 1.23 2.90 6.95
CA THR A 149 -0.17 2.45 7.05
C THR A 149 -0.36 1.10 6.38
N SER A 150 0.31 0.83 5.25
CA SER A 150 0.30 -0.47 4.59
C SER A 150 0.99 -1.54 5.43
N ALA A 151 2.13 -1.25 6.06
CA ALA A 151 2.78 -2.15 7.02
C ALA A 151 1.85 -2.50 8.19
N GLY A 152 1.17 -1.49 8.76
CA GLY A 152 0.16 -1.68 9.79
C GLY A 152 -0.99 -2.58 9.32
N LEU A 153 -1.47 -2.39 8.09
CA LEU A 153 -2.53 -3.21 7.53
C LEU A 153 -2.08 -4.65 7.25
N VAL A 154 -0.86 -4.86 6.77
CA VAL A 154 -0.23 -6.19 6.65
C VAL A 154 -0.21 -6.89 8.01
N PHE A 155 0.19 -6.18 9.07
CA PHE A 155 0.19 -6.72 10.42
C PHE A 155 -1.23 -7.05 10.92
N LEU A 156 -2.20 -6.19 10.68
CA LEU A 156 -3.61 -6.43 11.06
C LEU A 156 -4.21 -7.62 10.29
N ARG A 157 -3.79 -7.84 9.04
CA ARG A 157 -4.26 -8.92 8.15
C ARG A 157 -3.31 -10.13 8.08
N ARG A 158 -2.35 -10.26 9.01
CA ARG A 158 -1.35 -11.34 8.99
C ARG A 158 -1.93 -12.74 9.03
N LYS A 159 -3.10 -12.92 9.64
CA LYS A 159 -3.78 -14.23 9.69
C LYS A 159 -4.32 -14.65 8.32
N GLU A 160 -4.90 -13.69 7.59
CA GLU A 160 -5.37 -13.86 6.22
C GLU A 160 -4.21 -14.18 5.28
N LEU A 161 -3.08 -13.46 5.41
CA LEU A 161 -1.86 -13.73 4.64
C LEU A 161 -1.31 -15.13 4.95
N ALA A 162 -1.19 -15.50 6.21
CA ALA A 162 -0.73 -16.83 6.61
C ALA A 162 -1.62 -17.94 6.02
N ALA A 163 -2.94 -17.75 6.02
CA ALA A 163 -3.87 -18.69 5.42
C ALA A 163 -3.72 -18.82 3.90
N ILE A 164 -3.43 -17.70 3.20
CA ILE A 164 -3.16 -17.70 1.76
C ILE A 164 -1.88 -18.48 1.47
N PHE A 165 -0.78 -18.19 2.18
CA PHE A 165 0.50 -18.89 1.99
C PHE A 165 0.42 -20.37 2.35
N ALA A 166 -0.31 -20.74 3.41
CA ALA A 166 -0.53 -22.14 3.76
C ALA A 166 -1.31 -22.87 2.66
N GLY A 167 -2.37 -22.27 2.13
CA GLY A 167 -3.13 -22.82 1.01
C GLY A 167 -2.29 -22.99 -0.25
N LEU A 168 -1.48 -21.99 -0.59
CA LEU A 168 -0.59 -22.05 -1.74
C LEU A 168 0.46 -23.17 -1.58
N LYS A 169 1.04 -23.31 -0.38
CA LYS A 169 2.00 -24.38 -0.08
C LYS A 169 1.38 -25.76 -0.28
N THR A 170 0.17 -26.01 0.22
CA THR A 170 -0.49 -27.31 0.08
C THR A 170 -0.87 -27.63 -1.36
N THR A 171 -1.20 -26.60 -2.16
CA THR A 171 -1.53 -26.78 -3.57
C THR A 171 -0.27 -27.06 -4.41
N LEU A 172 0.84 -26.34 -4.14
CA LEU A 172 2.08 -26.51 -4.91
C LEU A 172 2.90 -27.75 -4.46
N PHE A 173 2.79 -28.13 -3.20
CA PHE A 173 3.54 -29.25 -2.60
C PHE A 173 2.56 -30.18 -1.87
N PRO A 174 1.72 -30.93 -2.62
CA PRO A 174 0.83 -31.91 -1.99
C PRO A 174 1.66 -32.97 -1.27
N ALA A 175 1.22 -33.35 -0.04
CA ALA A 175 1.84 -34.44 0.68
C ALA A 175 1.79 -35.70 -0.19
N ARG A 176 2.93 -36.34 -0.41
CA ARG A 176 2.98 -37.66 -1.08
C ARG A 176 2.28 -38.67 -0.17
N SER A 177 1.16 -39.21 -0.64
CA SER A 177 0.46 -40.35 -0.02
C SER A 177 1.26 -41.64 -0.21
#